data_24e5db8d374b7242d46a4724faf5f8ed
#
_entry.id   24e5db8d374b7242d46a4724faf5f8ed
#
_cell.length_a   1.000
_cell.length_b   1.000
_cell.length_c   1.000
_cell.angle_alpha   90.00
_cell.angle_beta   90.00
_cell.angle_gamma   90.00
#
_symmetry.space_group_name_H-M   'P 1'
#
loop_
_entity.id
_entity.type
_entity.pdbx_description
1 polymer ?
#
loop_
_entity_poly.entity_id
_entity_poly.type
_entity_poly.pdbx_seq_one_letter_code
_entity_poly.pdbx_strand_id
1 'polypeptide(L)'
;RNYIFVGQYVDYIFPMYNVRFIAISDNVDTANANSAGMDMMPIMNVFNEWHSANTSKKIRAVTEANVKAGKYRATHAPYGYVKGPGDKALPVRDEPAATIVRRIFEMRASCKTYKEIYTVLNDEKVPIPAVYLYEKFGIPYRRPNKNLWADSILRSILKNPTYLGHLVRLRYTTISYKNKRRADREPIVFPNAFEPLVTQELWDKCRELDESAIGHGKHTARGTMHVLSGLMFCADCGGKMKLGQEDLRPTKNHPERRILYHYICGNHSRFGKYYCFNHYIRREVIEELVLSDIRSKAD
;
A
#
# COMPACT_ATOMS: atom_id res chain seq x y z
N ARG A 1 -12.36 -11.89 17.50
CA ARG A 1 -11.30 -12.43 18.41
C ARG A 1 -11.04 -11.51 19.61
N ASN A 2 -12.07 -10.94 20.17
CA ASN A 2 -12.00 -10.18 21.41
C ASN A 2 -13.02 -10.80 22.36
N TYR A 3 -12.54 -11.37 23.47
CA TYR A 3 -13.40 -12.06 24.44
C TYR A 3 -14.52 -11.15 24.99
N ILE A 4 -14.25 -9.83 25.13
CA ILE A 4 -15.23 -8.84 25.56
C ILE A 4 -16.41 -8.78 24.58
N PHE A 5 -16.15 -8.71 23.27
CA PHE A 5 -17.24 -8.67 22.30
C PHE A 5 -18.01 -9.98 22.23
N VAL A 6 -17.32 -11.13 22.37
CA VAL A 6 -18.00 -12.43 22.36
C VAL A 6 -18.96 -12.50 23.56
N GLY A 7 -18.51 -12.17 24.76
CA GLY A 7 -19.38 -12.09 25.94
C GLY A 7 -20.53 -11.12 25.75
N GLN A 8 -20.26 -9.89 25.27
CA GLN A 8 -21.29 -8.89 25.01
C GLN A 8 -22.37 -9.39 24.03
N TYR A 9 -22.00 -10.08 22.96
CA TYR A 9 -22.97 -10.63 22.01
C TYR A 9 -23.73 -11.80 22.58
N VAL A 10 -23.07 -12.74 23.23
CA VAL A 10 -23.72 -13.97 23.72
C VAL A 10 -24.57 -13.74 24.95
N ASP A 11 -24.09 -12.87 25.88
CA ASP A 11 -24.76 -12.67 27.17
C ASP A 11 -25.84 -11.57 27.12
N TYR A 12 -25.73 -10.59 26.20
CA TYR A 12 -26.65 -9.45 26.13
C TYR A 12 -27.38 -9.32 24.80
N ILE A 13 -26.65 -9.26 23.69
CA ILE A 13 -27.25 -8.90 22.38
C ILE A 13 -28.12 -10.04 21.85
N PHE A 14 -27.59 -11.26 21.80
CA PHE A 14 -28.34 -12.40 21.26
C PHE A 14 -29.62 -12.72 22.07
N PRO A 15 -29.59 -12.73 23.41
CA PRO A 15 -30.82 -12.87 24.21
C PRO A 15 -31.84 -11.76 23.98
N MET A 16 -31.38 -10.50 23.84
CA MET A 16 -32.27 -9.37 23.58
C MET A 16 -33.06 -9.51 22.27
N TYR A 17 -32.45 -10.15 21.26
CA TYR A 17 -33.11 -10.39 19.96
C TYR A 17 -33.63 -11.82 19.77
N ASN A 18 -33.70 -12.63 20.83
CA ASN A 18 -34.09 -14.04 20.77
C ASN A 18 -33.26 -14.88 19.77
N VAL A 19 -31.98 -14.55 19.62
CA VAL A 19 -31.06 -15.26 18.73
C VAL A 19 -30.39 -16.40 19.47
N ARG A 20 -30.54 -17.64 19.00
CA ARG A 20 -29.83 -18.81 19.51
C ARG A 20 -28.43 -18.87 18.93
N PHE A 21 -27.42 -18.98 19.78
CA PHE A 21 -26.03 -19.18 19.38
C PHE A 21 -25.60 -20.61 19.66
N ILE A 22 -25.02 -21.28 18.63
CA ILE A 22 -24.54 -22.66 18.74
C ILE A 22 -23.08 -22.70 18.24
N ALA A 23 -22.15 -23.18 19.10
CA ALA A 23 -20.78 -23.49 18.73
C ALA A 23 -20.53 -24.99 18.92
N ILE A 24 -20.60 -25.73 17.81
CA ILE A 24 -20.57 -27.21 17.82
C ILE A 24 -19.24 -27.73 18.39
N SER A 25 -18.11 -27.14 17.98
CA SER A 25 -16.77 -27.54 18.43
C SER A 25 -16.55 -27.38 19.93
N ASP A 26 -17.19 -26.36 20.51
CA ASP A 26 -17.01 -26.01 21.94
C ASP A 26 -18.18 -26.50 22.80
N ASN A 27 -19.13 -27.21 22.20
CA ASN A 27 -20.35 -27.71 22.82
C ASN A 27 -21.13 -26.62 23.57
N VAL A 28 -21.24 -25.45 22.95
CA VAL A 28 -21.98 -24.28 23.47
C VAL A 28 -23.30 -24.19 22.74
N ASP A 29 -24.38 -24.08 23.52
CA ASP A 29 -25.72 -23.86 23.00
C ASP A 29 -26.51 -22.97 23.97
N THR A 30 -26.84 -21.75 23.59
CA THR A 30 -27.55 -20.78 24.42
C THR A 30 -29.00 -21.18 24.73
N ALA A 31 -29.61 -22.12 23.97
CA ALA A 31 -30.92 -22.66 24.31
C ALA A 31 -30.86 -23.71 25.45
N ASN A 32 -29.69 -24.25 25.74
CA ASN A 32 -29.44 -25.18 26.82
C ASN A 32 -28.52 -24.55 27.87
N ALA A 33 -29.11 -23.79 28.79
CA ALA A 33 -28.39 -23.04 29.83
C ALA A 33 -27.52 -23.95 30.75
N ASN A 34 -27.83 -25.23 30.86
CA ASN A 34 -27.09 -26.21 31.65
C ASN A 34 -26.01 -26.93 30.85
N SER A 35 -25.67 -26.50 29.64
CA SER A 35 -24.58 -27.09 28.89
C SER A 35 -23.23 -26.75 29.53
N ALA A 36 -22.41 -27.76 29.82
CA ALA A 36 -21.07 -27.58 30.38
C ALA A 36 -20.19 -26.63 29.55
N GLY A 37 -20.51 -26.48 28.26
CA GLY A 37 -19.85 -25.54 27.36
C GLY A 37 -20.15 -24.08 27.66
N MET A 38 -21.34 -23.75 28.18
CA MET A 38 -21.72 -22.38 28.54
C MET A 38 -20.90 -21.85 29.70
N ASP A 39 -20.74 -22.65 30.78
CA ASP A 39 -19.97 -22.27 31.96
C ASP A 39 -18.47 -22.11 31.64
N MET A 40 -17.94 -22.91 30.73
CA MET A 40 -16.54 -22.89 30.33
C MET A 40 -16.23 -21.83 29.26
N MET A 41 -17.22 -21.31 28.53
CA MET A 41 -17.03 -20.39 27.43
C MET A 41 -16.23 -19.11 27.80
N PRO A 42 -16.49 -18.42 28.92
CA PRO A 42 -15.70 -17.24 29.32
C PRO A 42 -14.23 -17.60 29.54
N ILE A 43 -13.95 -18.72 30.19
CA ILE A 43 -12.60 -19.22 30.48
C ILE A 43 -11.88 -19.56 29.16
N MET A 44 -12.53 -20.28 28.24
CA MET A 44 -12.00 -20.63 26.94
C MET A 44 -11.69 -19.40 26.09
N ASN A 45 -12.54 -18.39 26.13
CA ASN A 45 -12.32 -17.12 25.43
C ASN A 45 -11.09 -16.37 25.93
N VAL A 46 -10.91 -16.27 27.26
CA VAL A 46 -9.71 -15.69 27.90
C VAL A 46 -8.46 -16.48 27.53
N PHE A 47 -8.54 -17.81 27.59
CA PHE A 47 -7.41 -18.69 27.23
C PHE A 47 -7.01 -18.55 25.76
N ASN A 48 -7.96 -18.51 24.84
CA ASN A 48 -7.71 -18.31 23.43
C ASN A 48 -7.05 -16.94 23.13
N GLU A 49 -7.47 -15.90 23.86
CA GLU A 49 -6.84 -14.58 23.77
C GLU A 49 -5.42 -14.61 24.30
N TRP A 50 -5.20 -15.18 25.49
CA TRP A 50 -3.86 -15.34 26.07
C TRP A 50 -2.93 -16.13 25.16
N HIS A 51 -3.39 -17.25 24.59
CA HIS A 51 -2.64 -18.07 23.65
C HIS A 51 -2.22 -17.26 22.41
N SER A 52 -3.13 -16.48 21.83
CA SER A 52 -2.85 -15.60 20.70
C SER A 52 -1.81 -14.52 21.04
N ALA A 53 -1.92 -13.90 22.22
CA ALA A 53 -0.96 -12.91 22.72
C ALA A 53 0.43 -13.53 22.95
N ASN A 54 0.47 -14.70 23.59
CA ASN A 54 1.71 -15.41 23.90
C ASN A 54 2.43 -15.88 22.63
N THR A 55 1.68 -16.45 21.68
CA THR A 55 2.20 -16.83 20.36
C THR A 55 2.79 -15.62 19.62
N SER A 56 2.10 -14.48 19.65
CA SER A 56 2.62 -13.24 19.05
C SER A 56 3.93 -12.77 19.68
N LYS A 57 4.06 -12.87 21.04
CA LYS A 57 5.31 -12.55 21.75
C LYS A 57 6.45 -13.49 21.31
N LYS A 58 6.19 -14.80 21.26
CA LYS A 58 7.18 -15.80 20.83
C LYS A 58 7.67 -15.56 19.40
N ILE A 59 6.74 -15.31 18.46
CA ILE A 59 7.10 -15.00 17.06
C ILE A 59 7.99 -13.76 16.99
N ARG A 60 7.67 -12.70 17.73
CA ARG A 60 8.49 -11.47 17.76
C ARG A 60 9.88 -11.72 18.30
N ALA A 61 10.00 -12.46 19.40
CA ALA A 61 11.29 -12.81 20.00
C ALA A 61 12.17 -13.62 19.05
N VAL A 62 11.61 -14.64 18.40
CA VAL A 62 12.33 -15.45 17.39
C VAL A 62 12.73 -14.60 16.17
N THR A 63 11.83 -13.73 15.71
CA THR A 63 12.15 -12.82 14.59
C THR A 63 13.30 -11.89 14.97
N GLU A 64 13.29 -11.32 16.15
CA GLU A 64 14.34 -10.43 16.64
C GLU A 64 15.68 -11.16 16.78
N ALA A 65 15.67 -12.37 17.36
CA ALA A 65 16.87 -13.19 17.49
C ALA A 65 17.47 -13.54 16.12
N ASN A 66 16.65 -13.92 15.13
CA ASN A 66 17.11 -14.18 13.77
C ASN A 66 17.70 -12.95 13.10
N VAL A 67 17.08 -11.77 13.32
CA VAL A 67 17.61 -10.52 12.77
C VAL A 67 18.95 -10.17 13.42
N LYS A 68 19.07 -10.25 14.75
CA LYS A 68 20.35 -10.02 15.46
C LYS A 68 21.46 -10.97 14.98
N ALA A 69 21.11 -12.20 14.58
CA ALA A 69 22.03 -13.15 13.97
C ALA A 69 22.33 -12.86 12.48
N GLY A 70 21.85 -11.77 11.91
CA GLY A 70 22.07 -11.36 10.53
C GLY A 70 21.41 -12.26 9.48
N LYS A 71 20.36 -13.02 9.86
CA LYS A 71 19.63 -13.91 8.94
C LYS A 71 18.60 -13.14 8.11
N TYR A 72 18.62 -13.36 6.78
CA TYR A 72 17.61 -12.80 5.88
C TYR A 72 16.35 -13.67 5.90
N ARG A 73 15.35 -13.26 6.69
CA ARG A 73 14.08 -13.98 6.86
C ARG A 73 12.89 -13.34 6.12
N ALA A 74 13.15 -12.55 5.08
CA ALA A 74 12.07 -12.07 4.23
C ALA A 74 11.55 -13.21 3.34
N THR A 75 10.26 -13.17 3.01
CA THR A 75 9.64 -14.15 2.12
C THR A 75 10.28 -14.11 0.74
N HIS A 76 10.51 -12.90 0.23
CA HIS A 76 11.14 -12.65 -1.07
C HIS A 76 12.23 -11.59 -0.95
N ALA A 77 13.25 -11.70 -1.79
CA ALA A 77 14.24 -10.64 -1.97
C ALA A 77 13.60 -9.44 -2.72
N PRO A 78 14.13 -8.22 -2.56
CA PRO A 78 13.74 -7.09 -3.38
C PRO A 78 14.01 -7.35 -4.87
N TYR A 79 13.28 -6.69 -5.74
CA TYR A 79 13.48 -6.75 -7.18
C TYR A 79 14.96 -6.44 -7.54
N GLY A 80 15.56 -7.23 -8.39
CA GLY A 80 17.01 -7.17 -8.66
C GLY A 80 17.86 -8.12 -7.82
N TYR A 81 17.24 -8.79 -6.85
CA TYR A 81 17.87 -9.82 -6.04
C TYR A 81 17.02 -11.08 -5.98
N VAL A 82 17.69 -12.20 -5.76
CA VAL A 82 17.08 -13.48 -5.36
C VAL A 82 17.59 -13.88 -3.98
N LYS A 83 16.83 -14.73 -3.30
CA LYS A 83 17.23 -15.26 -2.01
C LYS A 83 18.38 -16.26 -2.21
N GLY A 84 19.51 -15.96 -1.60
CA GLY A 84 20.71 -16.81 -1.70
C GLY A 84 20.58 -18.12 -0.91
N PRO A 85 21.50 -19.04 -1.13
CA PRO A 85 21.59 -20.31 -0.42
C PRO A 85 22.12 -20.14 1.02
N GLY A 86 22.00 -21.18 1.82
CA GLY A 86 22.55 -21.27 3.15
C GLY A 86 21.65 -20.71 4.25
N ASP A 87 22.09 -20.81 5.52
CA ASP A 87 21.30 -20.48 6.69
C ASP A 87 20.96 -18.97 6.82
N LYS A 88 21.88 -18.12 6.41
CA LYS A 88 21.64 -16.66 6.38
C LYS A 88 20.75 -16.23 5.23
N ALA A 89 20.74 -16.96 4.13
CA ALA A 89 19.91 -16.71 2.93
C ALA A 89 19.98 -15.26 2.44
N LEU A 90 21.17 -14.65 2.47
CA LEU A 90 21.40 -13.27 2.06
C LEU A 90 21.03 -13.05 0.58
N PRO A 91 20.60 -11.86 0.18
CA PRO A 91 20.28 -11.54 -1.20
C PRO A 91 21.50 -11.71 -2.14
N VAL A 92 21.25 -12.36 -3.28
CA VAL A 92 22.22 -12.52 -4.38
C VAL A 92 21.67 -11.79 -5.60
N ARG A 93 22.53 -11.21 -6.42
CA ARG A 93 22.13 -10.49 -7.64
C ARG A 93 21.33 -11.39 -8.57
N ASP A 94 20.30 -10.82 -9.15
CA ASP A 94 19.50 -11.39 -10.23
C ASP A 94 19.69 -10.53 -11.48
N GLU A 95 20.64 -10.86 -12.33
CA GLU A 95 21.12 -9.99 -13.41
C GLU A 95 20.03 -9.43 -14.34
N PRO A 96 19.01 -10.17 -14.79
CA PRO A 96 17.97 -9.58 -15.60
C PRO A 96 17.21 -8.44 -14.89
N ALA A 97 16.86 -8.63 -13.62
CA ALA A 97 16.19 -7.62 -12.83
C ALA A 97 17.14 -6.55 -12.27
N ALA A 98 18.38 -6.93 -11.93
CA ALA A 98 19.42 -6.03 -11.44
C ALA A 98 19.79 -4.95 -12.46
N THR A 99 19.87 -5.32 -13.74
CA THR A 99 20.13 -4.39 -14.84
C THR A 99 19.04 -3.33 -14.94
N ILE A 100 17.78 -3.71 -14.79
CA ILE A 100 16.66 -2.75 -14.79
C ILE A 100 16.74 -1.80 -13.58
N VAL A 101 17.09 -2.32 -12.40
CA VAL A 101 17.27 -1.49 -11.21
C VAL A 101 18.38 -0.46 -11.41
N ARG A 102 19.57 -0.87 -11.87
CA ARG A 102 20.68 0.06 -12.16
C ARG A 102 20.26 1.14 -13.14
N ARG A 103 19.61 0.76 -14.24
CA ARG A 103 19.09 1.67 -15.25
C ARG A 103 18.09 2.69 -14.67
N ILE A 104 17.23 2.30 -13.74
CA ILE A 104 16.30 3.22 -13.05
C ILE A 104 17.09 4.28 -12.26
N PHE A 105 18.11 3.88 -11.51
CA PHE A 105 18.97 4.81 -10.78
C PHE A 105 19.74 5.75 -11.73
N GLU A 106 20.32 5.25 -12.80
CA GLU A 106 21.03 6.03 -13.82
C GLU A 106 20.12 7.07 -14.50
N MET A 107 18.91 6.66 -14.90
CA MET A 107 17.92 7.58 -15.46
C MET A 107 17.53 8.66 -14.45
N ARG A 108 17.38 8.33 -13.18
CA ARG A 108 17.07 9.31 -12.15
C ARG A 108 18.23 10.28 -11.93
N ALA A 109 19.46 9.77 -11.83
CA ALA A 109 20.68 10.57 -11.71
C ALA A 109 20.95 11.49 -12.91
N SER A 110 20.42 11.13 -14.09
CA SER A 110 20.38 11.99 -15.28
C SER A 110 19.22 13.00 -15.25
N CYS A 111 18.67 13.31 -14.07
CA CYS A 111 17.61 14.29 -13.84
C CYS A 111 16.26 13.96 -14.51
N LYS A 112 16.05 12.74 -15.01
CA LYS A 112 14.74 12.33 -15.53
C LYS A 112 13.69 12.30 -14.42
N THR A 113 12.50 12.79 -14.72
CA THR A 113 11.35 12.74 -13.81
C THR A 113 10.85 11.30 -13.67
N TYR A 114 10.15 11.00 -12.57
CA TYR A 114 9.50 9.69 -12.40
C TYR A 114 8.58 9.33 -13.57
N LYS A 115 7.89 10.35 -14.13
CA LYS A 115 6.99 10.17 -15.27
C LYS A 115 7.75 9.72 -16.52
N GLU A 116 8.85 10.35 -16.84
CA GLU A 116 9.70 9.96 -17.98
C GLU A 116 10.26 8.55 -17.81
N ILE A 117 10.75 8.21 -16.60
CA ILE A 117 11.29 6.88 -16.31
C ILE A 117 10.23 5.79 -16.50
N TYR A 118 9.05 5.92 -15.87
CA TYR A 118 8.03 4.88 -16.04
C TYR A 118 7.45 4.85 -17.46
N THR A 119 7.46 5.97 -18.19
CA THR A 119 7.07 6.01 -19.59
C THR A 119 7.99 5.15 -20.45
N VAL A 120 9.30 5.35 -20.33
CA VAL A 120 10.30 4.55 -21.04
C VAL A 120 10.15 3.05 -20.75
N LEU A 121 10.03 2.68 -19.46
CA LEU A 121 9.87 1.29 -19.06
C LEU A 121 8.57 0.64 -19.56
N ASN A 122 7.48 1.43 -19.66
CA ASN A 122 6.20 0.96 -20.17
C ASN A 122 6.21 0.85 -21.71
N ASP A 123 6.84 1.78 -22.42
CA ASP A 123 7.00 1.72 -23.89
C ASP A 123 7.83 0.49 -24.29
N GLU A 124 8.87 0.18 -23.56
CA GLU A 124 9.72 -1.01 -23.76
C GLU A 124 9.06 -2.30 -23.23
N LYS A 125 7.86 -2.23 -22.64
CA LYS A 125 7.12 -3.37 -22.06
C LYS A 125 7.93 -4.15 -21.01
N VAL A 126 8.79 -3.46 -20.27
CA VAL A 126 9.57 -4.08 -19.18
C VAL A 126 8.61 -4.59 -18.11
N PRO A 127 8.69 -5.88 -17.70
CA PRO A 127 7.80 -6.42 -16.67
C PRO A 127 8.01 -5.72 -15.33
N ILE A 128 6.92 -5.36 -14.67
CA ILE A 128 6.98 -4.80 -13.31
C ILE A 128 7.47 -5.87 -12.31
N PRO A 129 8.03 -5.47 -11.15
CA PRO A 129 8.54 -6.41 -10.15
C PRO A 129 7.57 -7.55 -9.78
N ALA A 130 6.27 -7.26 -9.71
CA ALA A 130 5.27 -8.27 -9.35
C ALA A 130 5.05 -9.30 -10.47
N VAL A 131 5.04 -8.87 -11.74
CA VAL A 131 4.94 -9.78 -12.90
C VAL A 131 6.19 -10.64 -13.00
N TYR A 132 7.36 -10.03 -12.90
CA TYR A 132 8.62 -10.73 -12.91
C TYR A 132 8.72 -11.83 -11.83
N LEU A 133 8.31 -11.52 -10.61
CA LEU A 133 8.28 -12.50 -9.52
C LEU A 133 7.27 -13.63 -9.75
N TYR A 134 6.13 -13.31 -10.38
CA TYR A 134 5.14 -14.34 -10.76
C TYR A 134 5.69 -15.26 -11.85
N GLU A 135 6.26 -14.72 -12.89
CA GLU A 135 6.82 -15.51 -14.01
C GLU A 135 7.99 -16.39 -13.56
N LYS A 136 8.86 -15.87 -12.69
CA LYS A 136 10.06 -16.60 -12.25
C LYS A 136 9.81 -17.57 -11.10
N PHE A 137 8.92 -17.24 -10.15
CA PHE A 137 8.75 -18.00 -8.91
C PHE A 137 7.31 -18.45 -8.65
N GLY A 138 6.37 -18.19 -9.57
CA GLY A 138 4.95 -18.52 -9.39
C GLY A 138 4.25 -17.77 -8.24
N ILE A 139 4.81 -16.63 -7.80
CA ILE A 139 4.28 -15.88 -6.65
C ILE A 139 3.03 -15.12 -7.06
N PRO A 140 1.83 -15.50 -6.54
CA PRO A 140 0.59 -14.85 -6.93
C PRO A 140 0.57 -13.39 -6.49
N TYR A 141 0.12 -12.51 -7.36
CA TYR A 141 -0.05 -11.09 -7.07
C TYR A 141 -1.44 -10.60 -7.47
N ARG A 142 -2.00 -9.69 -6.66
CA ARG A 142 -3.24 -8.99 -6.99
C ARG A 142 -2.92 -7.57 -7.39
N ARG A 143 -3.10 -7.24 -8.66
CA ARG A 143 -3.02 -5.84 -9.11
C ARG A 143 -4.22 -5.50 -9.99
N PRO A 144 -4.97 -4.46 -9.63
CA PRO A 144 -6.08 -3.95 -10.45
C PRO A 144 -5.58 -3.20 -11.69
N ASN A 145 -4.29 -2.85 -11.75
CA ASN A 145 -3.68 -2.08 -12.83
C ASN A 145 -3.12 -3.01 -13.90
N LYS A 146 -3.14 -2.59 -15.16
CA LYS A 146 -2.66 -3.31 -16.36
C LYS A 146 -1.15 -3.65 -16.34
N ASN A 147 -0.59 -4.04 -15.19
CA ASN A 147 0.83 -4.38 -15.02
C ASN A 147 1.80 -3.30 -15.54
N LEU A 148 1.47 -2.04 -15.26
CA LEU A 148 2.27 -0.91 -15.69
C LEU A 148 3.18 -0.38 -14.58
N TRP A 149 4.36 0.07 -14.96
CA TRP A 149 5.22 0.85 -14.10
C TRP A 149 4.53 2.15 -13.68
N ALA A 150 4.75 2.55 -12.44
CA ALA A 150 4.14 3.73 -11.85
C ALA A 150 5.09 4.39 -10.86
N ASP A 151 4.84 5.66 -10.55
CA ASP A 151 5.59 6.46 -9.59
C ASP A 151 5.83 5.76 -8.25
N SER A 152 4.81 5.08 -7.72
CA SER A 152 4.92 4.36 -6.44
C SER A 152 5.93 3.20 -6.45
N ILE A 153 6.10 2.52 -7.59
CA ILE A 153 7.07 1.42 -7.74
C ILE A 153 8.47 2.00 -7.78
N LEU A 154 8.69 3.04 -8.60
CA LEU A 154 9.98 3.71 -8.71
C LEU A 154 10.42 4.30 -7.37
N ARG A 155 9.53 4.99 -6.65
CA ARG A 155 9.82 5.50 -5.30
C ARG A 155 10.19 4.39 -4.32
N SER A 156 9.52 3.25 -4.40
CA SER A 156 9.84 2.10 -3.54
C SER A 156 11.24 1.56 -3.84
N ILE A 157 11.66 1.55 -5.11
CA ILE A 157 13.00 1.12 -5.52
C ILE A 157 14.04 2.16 -5.09
N LEU A 158 13.89 3.42 -5.51
CA LEU A 158 14.87 4.48 -5.27
C LEU A 158 15.08 4.83 -3.79
N LYS A 159 14.15 4.47 -2.90
CA LYS A 159 14.24 4.71 -1.44
C LYS A 159 14.68 3.49 -0.64
N ASN A 160 14.95 2.37 -1.28
CA ASN A 160 15.27 1.14 -0.56
C ASN A 160 16.79 0.95 -0.37
N PRO A 161 17.32 1.14 0.84
CA PRO A 161 18.77 1.06 1.10
C PRO A 161 19.35 -0.34 0.88
N THR A 162 18.52 -1.34 0.65
CA THR A 162 18.97 -2.68 0.26
C THR A 162 19.81 -2.67 -1.02
N TYR A 163 19.57 -1.71 -1.93
CA TYR A 163 20.33 -1.61 -3.17
C TYR A 163 21.78 -1.13 -2.97
N LEU A 164 22.09 -0.57 -1.80
CA LEU A 164 23.46 -0.30 -1.33
C LEU A 164 24.14 -1.51 -0.67
N GLY A 165 23.50 -2.68 -0.69
CA GLY A 165 24.01 -3.86 0.00
C GLY A 165 23.74 -3.87 1.52
N HIS A 166 22.91 -2.95 2.03
CA HIS A 166 22.59 -2.88 3.44
C HIS A 166 21.38 -3.77 3.78
N LEU A 167 21.51 -4.59 4.81
CA LEU A 167 20.41 -5.36 5.37
C LEU A 167 19.72 -4.53 6.45
N VAL A 168 18.59 -3.90 6.10
CA VAL A 168 17.79 -3.10 7.03
C VAL A 168 16.57 -3.88 7.47
N ARG A 169 16.44 -4.13 8.78
CA ARG A 169 15.39 -4.96 9.36
C ARG A 169 14.71 -4.27 10.55
N LEU A 170 13.51 -4.74 10.86
CA LEU A 170 12.72 -4.27 12.00
C LEU A 170 12.40 -2.76 11.98
N ARG A 171 12.30 -2.16 10.78
CA ARG A 171 11.92 -0.76 10.59
C ARG A 171 10.55 -0.43 11.21
N TYR A 172 9.66 -1.40 11.25
CA TYR A 172 8.33 -1.25 11.79
C TYR A 172 7.99 -2.38 12.76
N THR A 173 7.15 -2.06 13.74
CA THR A 173 6.49 -3.03 14.61
C THR A 173 4.99 -2.82 14.55
N THR A 174 4.21 -3.66 15.21
CA THR A 174 2.78 -3.42 15.42
C THR A 174 2.56 -3.04 16.89
N ILE A 175 1.61 -2.12 17.15
CA ILE A 175 1.31 -1.65 18.51
C ILE A 175 0.98 -2.83 19.42
N SER A 176 0.11 -3.73 18.96
CA SER A 176 -0.22 -4.97 19.68
C SER A 176 -0.62 -6.08 18.71
N TYR A 177 -0.85 -7.30 19.23
CA TYR A 177 -1.37 -8.41 18.43
C TYR A 177 -2.81 -8.18 17.95
N LYS A 178 -3.60 -7.36 18.65
CA LYS A 178 -4.94 -6.92 18.25
C LYS A 178 -4.89 -5.73 17.29
N ASN A 179 -4.10 -4.72 17.63
CA ASN A 179 -3.94 -3.52 16.82
C ASN A 179 -2.73 -3.66 15.90
N LYS A 180 -2.99 -4.03 14.65
CA LYS A 180 -1.97 -4.23 13.60
C LYS A 180 -1.48 -2.92 12.97
N ARG A 181 -1.85 -1.75 13.51
CA ARG A 181 -1.32 -0.48 13.04
C ARG A 181 0.20 -0.48 13.22
N ARG A 182 0.90 -0.04 12.18
CA ARG A 182 2.36 0.08 12.20
C ARG A 182 2.77 1.19 13.16
N ALA A 183 3.80 0.91 13.91
CA ALA A 183 4.54 1.90 14.70
C ALA A 183 5.98 1.88 14.24
N ASP A 184 6.59 3.05 14.17
CA ASP A 184 8.01 3.17 13.82
C ASP A 184 8.86 2.58 14.93
N ARG A 185 9.94 1.96 14.53
CA ARG A 185 10.95 1.39 15.42
C ARG A 185 12.31 1.73 14.84
N GLU A 186 13.30 1.92 15.69
CA GLU A 186 14.68 2.05 15.25
C GLU A 186 15.11 0.78 14.51
N PRO A 187 15.50 0.89 13.23
CA PRO A 187 15.85 -0.27 12.42
C PRO A 187 17.21 -0.83 12.84
N ILE A 188 17.35 -2.15 12.75
CA ILE A 188 18.67 -2.80 12.82
C ILE A 188 19.26 -2.79 11.41
N VAL A 189 20.42 -2.17 11.25
CA VAL A 189 21.13 -2.04 9.99
C VAL A 189 22.44 -2.82 10.04
N PHE A 190 22.62 -3.69 9.06
CA PHE A 190 23.90 -4.36 8.80
C PHE A 190 24.46 -3.77 7.52
N PRO A 191 25.48 -2.91 7.59
CA PRO A 191 26.06 -2.31 6.42
C PRO A 191 26.85 -3.35 5.62
N ASN A 192 26.82 -3.23 4.28
CA ASN A 192 27.58 -4.08 3.34
C ASN A 192 27.40 -5.58 3.59
N ALA A 193 26.18 -6.01 3.91
CA ALA A 193 25.87 -7.41 4.22
C ALA A 193 25.91 -8.31 2.97
N PHE A 194 25.75 -7.74 1.79
CA PHE A 194 25.78 -8.43 0.50
C PHE A 194 26.16 -7.46 -0.61
N GLU A 195 26.31 -7.95 -1.83
CA GLU A 195 26.80 -7.20 -2.98
C GLU A 195 25.81 -6.10 -3.41
N PRO A 196 26.23 -4.82 -3.46
CA PRO A 196 25.34 -3.72 -3.85
C PRO A 196 25.02 -3.74 -5.35
N LEU A 197 23.85 -3.26 -5.75
CA LEU A 197 23.49 -3.03 -7.15
C LEU A 197 23.86 -1.64 -7.64
N VAL A 198 23.96 -0.68 -6.74
CA VAL A 198 24.28 0.72 -7.04
C VAL A 198 25.39 1.22 -6.13
N THR A 199 26.16 2.18 -6.63
CA THR A 199 27.20 2.85 -5.83
C THR A 199 26.58 3.88 -4.89
N GLN A 200 27.30 4.20 -3.80
CA GLN A 200 26.89 5.24 -2.86
C GLN A 200 26.67 6.58 -3.56
N GLU A 201 27.58 6.99 -4.44
CA GLU A 201 27.52 8.23 -5.21
C GLU A 201 26.24 8.35 -6.05
N LEU A 202 25.87 7.25 -6.74
CA LEU A 202 24.66 7.20 -7.57
C LEU A 202 23.39 7.29 -6.71
N TRP A 203 23.40 6.64 -5.57
CA TRP A 203 22.33 6.70 -4.58
C TRP A 203 22.15 8.12 -4.03
N ASP A 204 23.23 8.76 -3.57
CA ASP A 204 23.20 10.07 -2.95
C ASP A 204 22.69 11.13 -3.95
N LYS A 205 23.15 11.08 -5.19
CA LYS A 205 22.67 11.95 -6.25
C LYS A 205 21.17 11.84 -6.49
N CYS A 206 20.64 10.61 -6.47
CA CYS A 206 19.18 10.38 -6.60
C CYS A 206 18.42 10.94 -5.39
N ARG A 207 18.99 10.85 -4.19
CA ARG A 207 18.40 11.37 -2.95
C ARG A 207 18.36 12.89 -2.94
N GLU A 208 19.44 13.56 -3.32
CA GLU A 208 19.51 15.01 -3.46
C GLU A 208 18.45 15.56 -4.43
N LEU A 209 18.28 14.88 -5.58
CA LEU A 209 17.25 15.24 -6.55
C LEU A 209 15.82 15.04 -6.01
N ASP A 210 15.59 14.06 -5.16
CA ASP A 210 14.28 13.83 -4.54
C ASP A 210 14.00 14.87 -3.43
N GLU A 211 15.00 15.24 -2.66
CA GLU A 211 14.90 16.21 -1.58
C GLU A 211 14.71 17.65 -2.12
N SER A 212 15.45 18.01 -3.17
CA SER A 212 15.25 19.30 -3.85
C SER A 212 13.86 19.44 -4.47
N ALA A 213 13.26 18.33 -4.95
CA ALA A 213 11.91 18.33 -5.50
C ALA A 213 10.80 18.50 -4.45
N ILE A 214 11.05 18.17 -3.18
CA ILE A 214 10.06 18.28 -2.10
C ILE A 214 9.72 19.76 -1.80
N GLY A 215 10.67 20.68 -1.94
CA GLY A 215 10.46 22.12 -1.73
C GLY A 215 9.55 22.80 -2.77
N HIS A 216 9.31 22.15 -3.91
CA HIS A 216 8.46 22.64 -5.00
C HIS A 216 7.11 21.94 -5.08
N GLY A 217 6.72 21.21 -4.04
CA GLY A 217 5.44 20.50 -3.98
C GLY A 217 4.27 21.46 -4.11
N LYS A 218 3.52 21.34 -5.21
CA LYS A 218 2.22 22.00 -5.34
C LYS A 218 1.37 21.60 -4.14
N HIS A 219 1.00 22.56 -3.31
CA HIS A 219 0.00 22.38 -2.28
C HIS A 219 -1.32 22.00 -2.95
N THR A 220 -1.60 20.71 -3.05
CA THR A 220 -2.96 20.28 -3.32
C THR A 220 -3.79 20.71 -2.11
N ALA A 221 -4.87 21.44 -2.35
CA ALA A 221 -5.77 21.93 -1.33
C ALA A 221 -6.17 20.76 -0.41
N ARG A 222 -5.54 20.66 0.75
CA ARG A 222 -5.90 19.70 1.78
C ARG A 222 -7.23 20.14 2.35
N GLY A 223 -8.25 19.34 2.17
CA GLY A 223 -9.45 19.43 2.98
C GLY A 223 -10.75 19.81 2.27
N THR A 224 -10.80 20.10 0.98
CA THR A 224 -12.08 20.34 0.31
C THR A 224 -12.67 19.01 -0.17
N MET A 225 -13.58 18.47 0.61
CA MET A 225 -14.38 17.32 0.20
C MET A 225 -15.57 17.86 -0.60
N HIS A 226 -15.59 17.62 -1.91
CA HIS A 226 -16.73 17.98 -2.76
C HIS A 226 -17.76 16.85 -2.77
N VAL A 227 -19.03 17.24 -3.00
CA VAL A 227 -20.20 16.35 -2.90
C VAL A 227 -20.05 15.05 -3.69
N LEU A 228 -19.51 15.10 -4.89
CA LEU A 228 -19.31 13.93 -5.77
C LEU A 228 -17.98 13.22 -5.58
N SER A 229 -17.15 13.62 -4.60
CA SER A 229 -15.84 12.98 -4.34
C SER A 229 -16.02 11.53 -3.92
N GLY A 230 -15.37 10.62 -4.67
CA GLY A 230 -15.45 9.18 -4.41
C GLY A 230 -16.65 8.47 -5.02
N LEU A 231 -17.65 9.20 -5.54
CA LEU A 231 -18.86 8.65 -6.17
C LEU A 231 -18.73 8.54 -7.70
N MET A 232 -17.78 9.26 -8.30
CA MET A 232 -17.59 9.28 -9.75
C MET A 232 -16.59 8.24 -10.23
N PHE A 233 -16.93 7.57 -11.31
CA PHE A 233 -16.09 6.56 -11.97
C PHE A 233 -15.94 6.89 -13.45
N CYS A 234 -14.79 6.56 -14.01
CA CYS A 234 -14.54 6.69 -15.44
C CYS A 234 -15.31 5.61 -16.19
N ALA A 235 -16.09 5.99 -17.20
CA ALA A 235 -16.89 5.04 -17.97
C ALA A 235 -16.04 4.00 -18.73
N ASP A 236 -14.85 4.41 -19.23
CA ASP A 236 -13.99 3.52 -20.02
C ASP A 236 -13.20 2.53 -19.19
N CYS A 237 -12.65 2.95 -18.03
CA CYS A 237 -11.74 2.10 -17.26
C CYS A 237 -12.28 1.70 -15.88
N GLY A 238 -13.46 2.14 -15.49
CA GLY A 238 -14.05 1.87 -14.18
C GLY A 238 -13.28 2.45 -12.99
N GLY A 239 -12.20 3.20 -13.24
CA GLY A 239 -11.40 3.80 -12.17
C GLY A 239 -12.06 5.01 -11.54
N LYS A 240 -11.84 5.23 -10.25
CA LYS A 240 -12.35 6.43 -9.56
C LYS A 240 -11.81 7.70 -10.19
N MET A 241 -12.67 8.67 -10.39
CA MET A 241 -12.25 10.01 -10.79
C MET A 241 -11.71 10.80 -9.60
N LYS A 242 -10.74 11.65 -9.87
CA LYS A 242 -10.10 12.52 -8.89
C LYS A 242 -10.50 13.96 -9.13
N LEU A 243 -10.75 14.69 -8.06
CA LEU A 243 -10.88 16.13 -8.12
C LEU A 243 -9.49 16.74 -8.37
N GLY A 244 -9.36 17.50 -9.45
CA GLY A 244 -8.23 18.34 -9.77
C GLY A 244 -8.57 19.80 -9.53
N GLN A 245 -7.53 20.61 -9.35
CA GLN A 245 -7.64 22.05 -9.20
C GLN A 245 -6.68 22.70 -10.18
N GLU A 246 -7.18 23.66 -10.95
CA GLU A 246 -6.41 24.48 -11.85
C GLU A 246 -6.44 25.94 -11.39
N ASP A 247 -5.27 26.49 -11.16
CA ASP A 247 -5.09 27.87 -10.74
C ASP A 247 -4.84 28.74 -11.95
N LEU A 248 -5.86 29.48 -12.38
CA LEU A 248 -5.80 30.35 -13.52
C LEU A 248 -5.24 31.72 -13.12
N ARG A 249 -4.10 32.06 -13.72
CA ARG A 249 -3.50 33.38 -13.55
C ARG A 249 -4.40 34.47 -14.13
N PRO A 250 -4.35 35.70 -13.58
CA PRO A 250 -5.06 36.83 -14.16
C PRO A 250 -4.69 37.05 -15.63
N THR A 251 -5.68 37.29 -16.45
CA THR A 251 -5.55 37.64 -17.86
C THR A 251 -6.22 38.98 -18.13
N LYS A 252 -5.95 39.62 -19.27
CA LYS A 252 -6.60 40.90 -19.67
C LYS A 252 -8.12 40.86 -19.61
N ASN A 253 -8.72 39.71 -19.93
CA ASN A 253 -10.19 39.52 -19.93
C ASN A 253 -10.73 39.07 -18.57
N HIS A 254 -9.85 38.61 -17.65
CA HIS A 254 -10.19 38.14 -16.32
C HIS A 254 -9.09 38.59 -15.35
N PRO A 255 -9.18 39.79 -14.79
CA PRO A 255 -8.14 40.36 -13.92
C PRO A 255 -8.02 39.67 -12.57
N GLU A 256 -9.00 38.86 -12.17
CA GLU A 256 -8.99 38.13 -10.90
C GLU A 256 -8.40 36.74 -11.04
N ARG A 257 -7.68 36.30 -10.00
CA ARG A 257 -7.18 34.93 -9.88
C ARG A 257 -8.36 33.99 -9.64
N ARG A 258 -8.52 32.94 -10.46
CA ARG A 258 -9.61 32.00 -10.36
C ARG A 258 -9.09 30.58 -10.18
N ILE A 259 -9.76 29.82 -9.32
CA ILE A 259 -9.50 28.41 -9.13
C ILE A 259 -10.63 27.61 -9.77
N LEU A 260 -10.31 26.84 -10.80
CA LEU A 260 -11.25 25.92 -11.42
C LEU A 260 -11.07 24.53 -10.85
N TYR A 261 -12.18 23.92 -10.51
CA TYR A 261 -12.23 22.51 -10.09
C TYR A 261 -12.74 21.63 -11.23
N HIS A 262 -12.11 20.47 -11.38
CA HIS A 262 -12.49 19.53 -12.41
C HIS A 262 -12.26 18.09 -11.94
N TYR A 263 -13.02 17.16 -12.49
CA TYR A 263 -12.80 15.74 -12.28
C TYR A 263 -12.00 15.16 -13.44
N ILE A 264 -10.97 14.40 -13.12
CA ILE A 264 -10.10 13.70 -14.09
C ILE A 264 -10.05 12.21 -13.78
N CYS A 265 -9.85 11.39 -14.80
CA CYS A 265 -9.68 9.95 -14.60
C CYS A 265 -8.45 9.68 -13.73
N GLY A 266 -8.67 9.03 -12.59
CA GLY A 266 -7.60 8.72 -11.63
C GLY A 266 -6.55 7.78 -12.20
N ASN A 267 -6.94 6.83 -13.06
CA ASN A 267 -6.03 5.92 -13.74
C ASN A 267 -5.21 6.62 -14.82
N HIS A 268 -5.82 7.53 -15.61
CA HIS A 268 -5.06 8.37 -16.53
C HIS A 268 -4.07 9.27 -15.79
N SER A 269 -4.52 9.92 -14.71
CA SER A 269 -3.65 10.77 -13.88
C SER A 269 -2.45 10.03 -13.31
N ARG A 270 -2.57 8.72 -13.05
CA ARG A 270 -1.53 7.89 -12.45
C ARG A 270 -0.65 7.17 -13.46
N PHE A 271 -1.21 6.70 -14.56
CA PHE A 271 -0.54 5.80 -15.52
C PHE A 271 -0.46 6.39 -16.93
N GLY A 272 -1.06 7.57 -17.16
CA GLY A 272 -1.08 8.23 -18.46
C GLY A 272 -1.94 7.47 -19.48
N LYS A 273 -1.59 7.70 -20.76
CA LYS A 273 -2.27 7.14 -21.96
C LYS A 273 -2.27 5.60 -22.01
N TYR A 274 -1.37 4.93 -21.28
CA TYR A 274 -1.26 3.45 -21.26
C TYR A 274 -2.44 2.77 -20.63
N TYR A 275 -3.15 3.48 -19.74
CA TYR A 275 -4.26 2.89 -19.01
C TYR A 275 -5.62 3.38 -19.52
N CYS A 276 -5.76 4.68 -19.72
CA CYS A 276 -7.01 5.32 -20.09
C CYS A 276 -6.76 6.64 -20.81
N PHE A 277 -7.73 7.14 -21.55
CA PHE A 277 -7.69 8.48 -22.11
C PHE A 277 -7.85 9.56 -21.05
N ASN A 278 -7.54 10.81 -21.39
CA ASN A 278 -7.68 11.95 -20.49
C ASN A 278 -9.15 12.39 -20.44
N HIS A 279 -9.92 11.77 -19.55
CA HIS A 279 -11.29 12.20 -19.29
C HIS A 279 -11.26 13.35 -18.29
N TYR A 280 -11.83 14.47 -18.71
CA TYR A 280 -11.88 15.72 -17.98
C TYR A 280 -13.30 16.26 -18.01
N ILE A 281 -13.85 16.62 -16.86
CA ILE A 281 -15.14 17.31 -16.74
C ILE A 281 -15.06 18.37 -15.66
N ARG A 282 -15.57 19.59 -15.96
CA ARG A 282 -15.65 20.66 -14.96
C ARG A 282 -16.64 20.28 -13.85
N ARG A 283 -16.30 20.64 -12.62
CA ARG A 283 -17.13 20.35 -11.47
C ARG A 283 -18.54 20.90 -11.62
N GLU A 284 -18.65 22.18 -12.01
CA GLU A 284 -19.93 22.88 -12.14
C GLU A 284 -20.87 22.16 -13.11
N VAL A 285 -20.34 21.70 -14.24
CA VAL A 285 -21.13 21.02 -15.29
C VAL A 285 -21.69 19.70 -14.77
N ILE A 286 -20.89 18.89 -14.08
CA ILE A 286 -21.37 17.59 -13.60
C ILE A 286 -22.32 17.74 -12.41
N GLU A 287 -22.09 18.73 -11.54
CA GLU A 287 -22.99 19.01 -10.42
C GLU A 287 -24.38 19.47 -10.93
N GLU A 288 -24.43 20.33 -11.96
CA GLU A 288 -25.66 20.77 -12.60
C GLU A 288 -26.41 19.62 -13.27
N LEU A 289 -25.71 18.76 -14.00
CA LEU A 289 -26.29 17.56 -14.63
C LEU A 289 -26.91 16.61 -13.58
N VAL A 290 -26.21 16.34 -12.49
CA VAL A 290 -26.71 15.48 -11.42
C VAL A 290 -27.93 16.12 -10.73
N LEU A 291 -27.89 17.43 -10.48
CA LEU A 291 -29.02 18.15 -9.87
C LEU A 291 -30.25 18.16 -10.79
N SER A 292 -30.05 18.34 -12.09
CA SER A 292 -31.16 18.29 -13.06
C SER A 292 -31.80 16.91 -13.13
N ASP A 293 -30.99 15.82 -13.11
CA ASP A 293 -31.50 14.44 -13.10
C ASP A 293 -32.27 14.11 -11.81
N ILE A 294 -31.76 14.58 -10.65
CA ILE A 294 -32.45 14.40 -9.37
C ILE A 294 -33.81 15.12 -9.38
N ARG A 295 -33.85 16.37 -9.85
CA ARG A 295 -35.09 17.14 -9.94
C ARG A 295 -36.11 16.47 -10.88
N SER A 296 -35.68 16.00 -12.04
CA SER A 296 -36.56 15.33 -13.01
C SER A 296 -37.13 13.99 -12.53
N LYS A 297 -36.57 13.40 -11.48
CA LYS A 297 -37.04 12.15 -10.88
C LYS A 297 -37.79 12.36 -9.57
N ALA A 298 -37.76 13.58 -9.02
CA ALA A 298 -38.46 13.94 -7.81
C ALA A 298 -39.87 14.52 -8.06
N ASP A 299 -40.12 15.00 -9.30
CA ASP A 299 -41.41 15.36 -9.86
C ASP A 299 -42.12 14.15 -10.46
#